data_78bb48b7aaed99b7577f3f71ba2271d8
#
_entry.id   78bb48b7aaed99b7577f3f71ba2271d8
#
_cell.length_a   1.000
_cell.length_b   1.000
_cell.length_c   1.000
_cell.angle_alpha   90.00
_cell.angle_beta   90.00
_cell.angle_gamma   90.00
#
_symmetry.space_group_name_H-M   'P 1'
#
loop_
_entity.id
_entity.type
_entity.pdbx_description
1 polymer ?
#
loop_
_entity_poly.entity_id
_entity_poly.type
_entity_poly.pdbx_seq_one_letter_code
_entity_poly.pdbx_strand_id
1 'polypeptide(L)'
;MNAHTKAILDQLDAHYGREYICYLNHENAWQLLIATMLSAQCTDARVNIVTKDLFVKYPSVEAFAEADLKELEQDIRPTGFYHNKAKNIIACCQRLMALHGGEVPSGLEELTALPGVGRKTANVIRGNIFHEPSVVVDTHVKRISKKLGLTKEDDPEKVEYELMKV
;
A
#
# COMPACT_ATOMS: atom_id res chain seq x y z
N MET A 1 -24.06 -8.35 -9.95
CA MET A 1 -23.57 -7.28 -10.86
C MET A 1 -24.67 -6.88 -11.84
N ASN A 2 -25.01 -5.59 -11.92
CA ASN A 2 -26.01 -5.08 -12.85
C ASN A 2 -25.43 -4.83 -14.26
N ALA A 3 -26.30 -4.62 -15.28
CA ALA A 3 -25.85 -4.42 -16.67
C ALA A 3 -24.97 -3.18 -16.87
N HIS A 4 -25.20 -2.10 -16.11
CA HIS A 4 -24.41 -0.88 -16.15
C HIS A 4 -22.98 -1.11 -15.67
N THR A 5 -22.85 -1.75 -14.51
CA THR A 5 -21.55 -2.13 -13.95
C THR A 5 -20.77 -3.04 -14.88
N LYS A 6 -21.46 -4.07 -15.43
CA LYS A 6 -20.83 -4.98 -16.39
C LYS A 6 -20.28 -4.25 -17.61
N ALA A 7 -21.05 -3.33 -18.19
CA ALA A 7 -20.60 -2.54 -19.33
C ALA A 7 -19.37 -1.68 -19.03
N ILE A 8 -19.28 -1.10 -17.81
CA ILE A 8 -18.12 -0.33 -17.37
C ILE A 8 -16.89 -1.24 -17.27
N LEU A 9 -17.01 -2.39 -16.61
CA LEU A 9 -15.90 -3.33 -16.44
C LEU A 9 -15.41 -3.90 -17.77
N ASP A 10 -16.34 -4.27 -18.65
CA ASP A 10 -16.00 -4.75 -20.01
C ASP A 10 -15.21 -3.70 -20.82
N GLN A 11 -15.56 -2.41 -20.69
CA GLN A 11 -14.82 -1.32 -21.34
C GLN A 11 -13.44 -1.08 -20.70
N LEU A 12 -13.34 -1.16 -19.37
CA LEU A 12 -12.05 -1.05 -18.69
C LEU A 12 -11.13 -2.20 -19.07
N ASP A 13 -11.63 -3.43 -19.07
CA ASP A 13 -10.87 -4.61 -19.48
C ASP A 13 -10.40 -4.51 -20.94
N ALA A 14 -11.28 -4.03 -21.84
CA ALA A 14 -10.93 -3.86 -23.25
C ALA A 14 -9.86 -2.78 -23.47
N HIS A 15 -9.84 -1.73 -22.64
CA HIS A 15 -8.91 -0.60 -22.79
C HIS A 15 -7.57 -0.80 -22.06
N TYR A 16 -7.61 -1.35 -20.85
CA TYR A 16 -6.43 -1.47 -19.98
C TYR A 16 -5.89 -2.92 -19.87
N GLY A 17 -6.66 -3.91 -20.33
CA GLY A 17 -6.34 -5.33 -20.10
C GLY A 17 -6.75 -5.81 -18.71
N ARG A 18 -6.40 -7.05 -18.41
CA ARG A 18 -6.70 -7.71 -17.11
C ARG A 18 -5.45 -8.00 -16.28
N GLU A 19 -4.30 -7.55 -16.74
CA GLU A 19 -3.06 -7.73 -15.97
C GLU A 19 -2.91 -6.59 -14.98
N TYR A 20 -2.81 -6.96 -13.71
CA TYR A 20 -2.59 -6.02 -12.61
C TYR A 20 -1.10 -5.95 -12.31
N ILE A 21 -0.50 -4.78 -12.53
CA ILE A 21 0.91 -4.53 -12.28
C ILE A 21 1.03 -3.59 -11.09
N CYS A 22 1.72 -4.05 -10.05
CA CYS A 22 2.16 -3.15 -8.98
C CYS A 22 3.41 -2.40 -9.46
N TYR A 23 3.34 -1.07 -9.50
CA TYR A 23 4.45 -0.22 -9.97
C TYR A 23 5.56 -0.02 -8.92
N LEU A 24 5.32 -0.38 -7.66
CA LEU A 24 6.35 -0.39 -6.62
C LEU A 24 7.17 -1.66 -6.72
N ASN A 25 8.50 -1.51 -6.92
CA ASN A 25 9.42 -2.64 -7.00
C ASN A 25 9.54 -3.33 -5.64
N HIS A 26 9.35 -4.64 -5.63
CA HIS A 26 9.45 -5.47 -4.43
C HIS A 26 9.69 -6.93 -4.78
N GLU A 27 10.33 -7.66 -3.90
CA GLU A 27 10.59 -9.11 -4.01
C GLU A 27 9.73 -9.90 -3.01
N ASN A 28 9.22 -9.23 -1.98
CA ASN A 28 8.48 -9.85 -0.88
C ASN A 28 7.52 -8.87 -0.19
N ALA A 29 6.77 -9.37 0.78
CA ALA A 29 5.71 -8.62 1.46
C ALA A 29 6.22 -7.40 2.23
N TRP A 30 7.32 -7.53 2.98
CA TRP A 30 7.83 -6.42 3.78
C TRP A 30 8.43 -5.29 2.90
N GLN A 31 9.04 -5.64 1.78
CA GLN A 31 9.52 -4.64 0.82
C GLN A 31 8.36 -3.84 0.24
N LEU A 32 7.27 -4.51 -0.17
CA LEU A 32 6.08 -3.81 -0.64
C LEU A 32 5.46 -2.95 0.46
N LEU A 33 5.40 -3.43 1.69
CA LEU A 33 4.87 -2.66 2.82
C LEU A 33 5.64 -1.36 3.03
N ILE A 34 6.97 -1.42 3.12
CA ILE A 34 7.83 -0.25 3.28
C ILE A 34 7.73 0.68 2.06
N ALA A 35 7.81 0.14 0.84
CA ALA A 35 7.65 0.93 -0.38
C ALA A 35 6.31 1.67 -0.42
N THR A 36 5.22 1.02 0.00
CA THR A 36 3.88 1.63 0.07
C THR A 36 3.83 2.73 1.15
N MET A 37 4.47 2.54 2.29
CA MET A 37 4.58 3.59 3.31
C MET A 37 5.37 4.81 2.78
N LEU A 38 6.43 4.57 2.00
CA LEU A 38 7.21 5.63 1.37
C LEU A 38 6.45 6.34 0.25
N SER A 39 5.50 5.69 -0.42
CA SER A 39 4.73 6.27 -1.53
C SER A 39 3.66 7.29 -1.09
N ALA A 40 3.42 7.44 0.20
CA ALA A 40 2.52 8.48 0.71
C ALA A 40 3.00 9.87 0.27
N GLN A 41 2.19 10.56 -0.55
CA GLN A 41 2.51 11.85 -1.17
C GLN A 41 3.86 11.87 -1.93
N CYS A 42 4.20 10.75 -2.56
CA CYS A 42 5.40 10.59 -3.37
C CYS A 42 5.09 9.70 -4.57
N THR A 43 5.75 9.93 -5.70
CA THR A 43 5.57 9.11 -6.90
C THR A 43 6.23 7.74 -6.75
N ASP A 44 5.65 6.70 -7.34
CA ASP A 44 6.23 5.35 -7.34
C ASP A 44 7.62 5.32 -7.98
N ALA A 45 7.85 6.09 -9.04
CA ALA A 45 9.16 6.20 -9.66
C ALA A 45 10.23 6.72 -8.68
N ARG A 46 9.90 7.73 -7.87
CA ARG A 46 10.83 8.26 -6.86
C ARG A 46 11.06 7.23 -5.75
N VAL A 47 10.03 6.55 -5.30
CA VAL A 47 10.15 5.48 -4.30
C VAL A 47 11.06 4.37 -4.82
N ASN A 48 10.87 3.91 -6.06
CA ASN A 48 11.68 2.85 -6.65
C ASN A 48 13.18 3.22 -6.75
N ILE A 49 13.51 4.49 -7.00
CA ILE A 49 14.89 4.96 -6.98
C ILE A 49 15.48 4.82 -5.58
N VAL A 50 14.75 5.25 -4.56
CA VAL A 50 15.22 5.22 -3.17
C VAL A 50 15.31 3.79 -2.63
N THR A 51 14.31 2.96 -2.87
CA THR A 51 14.25 1.59 -2.33
C THR A 51 15.31 0.67 -2.91
N LYS A 52 15.81 0.96 -4.11
CA LYS A 52 16.90 0.18 -4.73
C LYS A 52 18.13 0.10 -3.82
N ASP A 53 18.57 1.22 -3.27
CA ASP A 53 19.73 1.26 -2.38
C ASP A 53 19.33 0.96 -0.93
N LEU A 54 18.12 1.39 -0.54
CA LEU A 54 17.60 1.21 0.81
C LEU A 54 17.49 -0.28 1.20
N PHE A 55 16.97 -1.14 0.32
CA PHE A 55 16.82 -2.58 0.60
C PHE A 55 18.14 -3.34 0.53
N VAL A 56 19.18 -2.79 -0.09
CA VAL A 56 20.55 -3.30 0.02
C VAL A 56 21.13 -2.98 1.39
N LYS A 57 20.92 -1.74 1.87
CA LYS A 57 21.43 -1.28 3.16
C LYS A 57 20.70 -1.92 4.34
N TYR A 58 19.38 -2.09 4.23
CA TYR A 58 18.50 -2.71 5.23
C TYR A 58 17.84 -3.97 4.62
N PRO A 59 18.52 -5.13 4.63
CA PRO A 59 18.08 -6.30 3.87
C PRO A 59 16.98 -7.13 4.54
N SER A 60 16.47 -6.72 5.70
CA SER A 60 15.45 -7.45 6.44
C SER A 60 14.58 -6.54 7.30
N VAL A 61 13.45 -7.05 7.78
CA VAL A 61 12.59 -6.37 8.77
C VAL A 61 13.37 -6.05 10.04
N GLU A 62 14.21 -6.97 10.50
CA GLU A 62 15.08 -6.80 11.66
C GLU A 62 16.05 -5.62 11.48
N ALA A 63 16.69 -5.53 10.31
CA ALA A 63 17.60 -4.42 10.00
C ALA A 63 16.89 -3.05 10.06
N PHE A 64 15.65 -2.97 9.60
CA PHE A 64 14.85 -1.75 9.75
C PHE A 64 14.40 -1.50 11.20
N ALA A 65 14.09 -2.56 11.96
CA ALA A 65 13.69 -2.44 13.36
C ALA A 65 14.83 -1.89 14.23
N GLU A 66 16.07 -2.18 13.88
CA GLU A 66 17.31 -1.75 14.57
C GLU A 66 17.95 -0.50 13.95
N ALA A 67 17.36 0.05 12.88
CA ALA A 67 17.94 1.18 12.15
C ALA A 67 18.07 2.43 13.05
N ASP A 68 19.17 3.16 12.88
CA ASP A 68 19.28 4.51 13.45
C ASP A 68 18.29 5.46 12.76
N LEU A 69 17.49 6.16 13.58
CA LEU A 69 16.43 7.02 13.08
C LEU A 69 16.97 8.14 12.17
N LYS A 70 18.06 8.78 12.56
CA LYS A 70 18.62 9.91 11.80
C LYS A 70 19.23 9.44 10.49
N GLU A 71 19.85 8.28 10.50
CA GLU A 71 20.42 7.67 9.30
C GLU A 71 19.31 7.29 8.32
N LEU A 72 18.27 6.60 8.78
CA LEU A 72 17.12 6.26 7.95
C LEU A 72 16.40 7.49 7.40
N GLU A 73 16.26 8.56 8.19
CA GLU A 73 15.71 9.83 7.72
C GLU A 73 16.50 10.41 6.54
N GLN A 74 17.82 10.34 6.56
CA GLN A 74 18.66 10.80 5.44
C GLN A 74 18.48 9.92 4.21
N ASP A 75 18.45 8.60 4.39
CA ASP A 75 18.32 7.65 3.30
C ASP A 75 16.98 7.80 2.54
N ILE A 76 15.89 8.08 3.25
CA ILE A 76 14.55 8.22 2.65
C ILE A 76 14.14 9.69 2.38
N ARG A 77 15.02 10.65 2.65
CA ARG A 77 14.76 12.09 2.48
C ARG A 77 14.12 12.47 1.14
N PRO A 78 14.53 11.88 0.00
CA PRO A 78 13.94 12.22 -1.30
C PRO A 78 12.47 11.88 -1.45
N THR A 79 11.89 11.06 -0.56
CA THR A 79 10.46 10.68 -0.60
C THR A 79 9.54 11.72 0.05
N GLY A 80 10.08 12.74 0.72
CA GLY A 80 9.31 13.73 1.49
C GLY A 80 8.72 13.18 2.79
N PHE A 81 8.33 14.07 3.70
CA PHE A 81 7.77 13.71 5.03
C PHE A 81 8.60 12.64 5.78
N TYR A 82 9.90 12.67 5.57
CA TYR A 82 10.82 11.61 5.95
C TYR A 82 10.95 11.40 7.46
N HIS A 83 10.75 12.43 8.30
CA HIS A 83 10.76 12.28 9.76
C HIS A 83 9.66 11.32 10.25
N ASN A 84 8.41 11.55 9.82
CA ASN A 84 7.30 10.68 10.17
C ASN A 84 7.40 9.31 9.52
N LYS A 85 7.84 9.26 8.26
CA LYS A 85 8.02 8.00 7.54
C LYS A 85 9.07 7.11 8.20
N ALA A 86 10.25 7.64 8.51
CA ALA A 86 11.32 6.89 9.18
C ALA A 86 10.86 6.35 10.53
N LYS A 87 10.27 7.21 11.36
CA LYS A 87 9.73 6.82 12.66
C LYS A 87 8.69 5.70 12.54
N ASN A 88 7.76 5.82 11.61
CA ASN A 88 6.71 4.81 11.40
C ASN A 88 7.29 3.50 10.84
N ILE A 89 8.25 3.54 9.92
CA ILE A 89 8.89 2.35 9.37
C ILE A 89 9.61 1.56 10.48
N ILE A 90 10.43 2.22 11.30
CA ILE A 90 11.11 1.56 12.41
C ILE A 90 10.10 0.95 13.37
N ALA A 91 9.09 1.71 13.81
CA ALA A 91 8.07 1.23 14.74
C ALA A 91 7.23 0.09 14.13
N CYS A 92 6.92 0.14 12.85
CA CYS A 92 6.23 -0.93 12.13
C CYS A 92 7.07 -2.21 12.13
N CYS A 93 8.35 -2.13 11.78
CA CYS A 93 9.25 -3.28 11.76
C CYS A 93 9.48 -3.86 13.16
N GLN A 94 9.63 -3.03 14.19
CA GLN A 94 9.70 -3.47 15.58
C GLN A 94 8.43 -4.24 15.99
N ARG A 95 7.26 -3.76 15.58
CA ARG A 95 6.00 -4.44 15.87
C ARG A 95 5.85 -5.74 15.10
N LEU A 96 6.29 -5.81 13.84
CA LEU A 96 6.34 -7.05 13.08
C LEU A 96 7.24 -8.08 13.76
N MET A 97 8.42 -7.69 14.22
CA MET A 97 9.31 -8.57 14.96
C MET A 97 8.68 -9.08 16.27
N ALA A 98 8.05 -8.19 17.04
CA ALA A 98 7.51 -8.54 18.35
C ALA A 98 6.25 -9.42 18.27
N LEU A 99 5.35 -9.22 17.32
CA LEU A 99 4.03 -9.86 17.26
C LEU A 99 3.91 -10.91 16.14
N HIS A 100 4.71 -10.81 15.09
CA HIS A 100 4.56 -11.64 13.89
C HIS A 100 5.88 -12.32 13.48
N GLY A 101 6.91 -12.31 14.33
CA GLY A 101 8.20 -12.94 14.04
C GLY A 101 8.91 -12.40 12.79
N GLY A 102 8.64 -11.13 12.44
CA GLY A 102 9.18 -10.47 11.24
C GLY A 102 8.39 -10.73 9.96
N GLU A 103 7.31 -11.51 10.02
CA GLU A 103 6.44 -11.76 8.87
C GLU A 103 5.33 -10.71 8.77
N VAL A 104 4.91 -10.40 7.54
CA VAL A 104 3.80 -9.47 7.29
C VAL A 104 2.49 -10.26 7.38
N PRO A 105 1.54 -9.88 8.26
CA PRO A 105 0.27 -10.58 8.36
C PRO A 105 -0.65 -10.30 7.16
N SER A 106 -1.61 -11.20 6.91
CA SER A 106 -2.60 -11.04 5.82
C SER A 106 -3.92 -10.40 6.29
N GLY A 107 -4.19 -10.39 7.59
CA GLY A 107 -5.42 -9.85 8.16
C GLY A 107 -5.48 -8.33 8.11
N LEU A 108 -6.64 -7.78 7.73
CA LEU A 108 -6.84 -6.32 7.65
C LEU A 108 -6.63 -5.64 9.02
N GLU A 109 -7.16 -6.23 10.08
CA GLU A 109 -7.04 -5.68 11.44
C GLU A 109 -5.58 -5.72 11.93
N GLU A 110 -4.87 -6.82 11.67
CA GLU A 110 -3.47 -6.98 12.03
C GLU A 110 -2.58 -5.97 11.28
N LEU A 111 -2.82 -5.79 9.98
CA LEU A 111 -2.09 -4.81 9.15
C LEU A 111 -2.36 -3.38 9.62
N THR A 112 -3.62 -3.02 9.87
CA THR A 112 -3.97 -1.65 10.29
C THR A 112 -3.57 -1.34 11.73
N ALA A 113 -3.24 -2.35 12.54
CA ALA A 113 -2.65 -2.17 13.86
C ALA A 113 -1.15 -1.83 13.81
N LEU A 114 -0.50 -1.97 12.65
CA LEU A 114 0.91 -1.61 12.48
C LEU A 114 1.07 -0.08 12.37
N PRO A 115 2.09 0.49 13.02
CA PRO A 115 2.37 1.92 12.93
C PRO A 115 2.54 2.41 11.49
N GLY A 116 1.85 3.48 11.12
CA GLY A 116 1.92 4.06 9.78
C GLY A 116 1.20 3.29 8.67
N VAL A 117 0.48 2.22 9.02
CA VAL A 117 -0.29 1.39 8.07
C VAL A 117 -1.77 1.71 8.20
N GLY A 118 -2.30 2.43 7.23
CA GLY A 118 -3.74 2.68 7.11
C GLY A 118 -4.44 1.61 6.28
N ARG A 119 -5.77 1.70 6.21
CA ARG A 119 -6.62 0.76 5.46
C ARG A 119 -6.23 0.65 3.98
N LYS A 120 -5.91 1.77 3.34
CA LYS A 120 -5.42 1.79 1.95
C LYS A 120 -4.14 0.96 1.79
N THR A 121 -3.13 1.19 2.63
CA THR A 121 -1.87 0.44 2.61
C THR A 121 -2.11 -1.05 2.87
N ALA A 122 -2.94 -1.38 3.86
CA ALA A 122 -3.29 -2.76 4.17
C ALA A 122 -3.94 -3.47 2.96
N ASN A 123 -4.86 -2.81 2.25
CA ASN A 123 -5.49 -3.38 1.06
C ASN A 123 -4.51 -3.54 -0.11
N VAL A 124 -3.52 -2.66 -0.26
CA VAL A 124 -2.43 -2.86 -1.24
C VAL A 124 -1.68 -4.15 -0.95
N ILE A 125 -1.30 -4.39 0.30
CA ILE A 125 -0.58 -5.61 0.71
C ILE A 125 -1.46 -6.85 0.52
N ARG A 126 -2.70 -6.80 0.98
CA ARG A 126 -3.65 -7.93 0.86
C ARG A 126 -3.87 -8.33 -0.60
N GLY A 127 -4.09 -7.36 -1.48
CA GLY A 127 -4.33 -7.64 -2.90
C GLY A 127 -3.09 -8.13 -3.65
N ASN A 128 -1.94 -7.48 -3.46
CA ASN A 128 -0.75 -7.76 -4.26
C ASN A 128 0.06 -8.96 -3.75
N ILE A 129 0.11 -9.18 -2.44
CA ILE A 129 0.93 -10.25 -1.83
C ILE A 129 0.08 -11.49 -1.54
N PHE A 130 -1.07 -11.30 -0.90
CA PHE A 130 -1.89 -12.42 -0.42
C PHE A 130 -3.01 -12.78 -1.39
N HIS A 131 -3.18 -12.03 -2.49
CA HIS A 131 -4.23 -12.23 -3.49
C HIS A 131 -5.65 -12.26 -2.87
N GLU A 132 -5.81 -11.58 -1.75
CA GLU A 132 -7.10 -11.40 -1.10
C GLU A 132 -7.92 -10.37 -1.87
N PRO A 133 -9.21 -10.65 -2.15
CA PRO A 133 -10.09 -9.68 -2.77
C PRO A 133 -10.12 -8.39 -1.94
N SER A 134 -9.60 -7.32 -2.50
CA SER A 134 -9.51 -6.03 -1.82
C SER A 134 -9.63 -4.88 -2.81
N VAL A 135 -10.23 -3.77 -2.38
CA VAL A 135 -10.35 -2.56 -3.18
C VAL A 135 -9.53 -1.46 -2.53
N VAL A 136 -8.54 -0.95 -3.26
CA VAL A 136 -7.71 0.17 -2.81
C VAL A 136 -8.41 1.47 -3.17
N VAL A 137 -9.06 2.12 -2.20
CA VAL A 137 -9.75 3.39 -2.42
C VAL A 137 -8.83 4.57 -2.13
N ASP A 138 -8.32 5.16 -3.18
CA ASP A 138 -7.62 6.44 -3.14
C ASP A 138 -8.52 7.59 -3.63
N THR A 139 -7.99 8.80 -3.72
CA THR A 139 -8.72 9.97 -4.19
C THR A 139 -9.20 9.83 -5.63
N HIS A 140 -8.48 9.09 -6.48
CA HIS A 140 -8.83 8.83 -7.87
C HIS A 140 -9.96 7.82 -7.97
N VAL A 141 -9.82 6.67 -7.30
CA VAL A 141 -10.87 5.63 -7.25
C VAL A 141 -12.17 6.22 -6.70
N LYS A 142 -12.12 6.96 -5.58
CA LYS A 142 -13.30 7.63 -5.02
C LYS A 142 -13.97 8.55 -6.04
N ARG A 143 -13.21 9.43 -6.70
CA ARG A 143 -13.75 10.38 -7.66
C ARG A 143 -14.31 9.72 -8.91
N ILE A 144 -13.59 8.72 -9.44
CA ILE A 144 -13.97 8.05 -10.70
C ILE A 144 -15.18 7.14 -10.49
N SER A 145 -15.19 6.32 -9.43
CA SER A 145 -16.31 5.43 -9.12
C SER A 145 -17.62 6.22 -8.90
N LYS A 146 -17.53 7.40 -8.26
CA LYS A 146 -18.67 8.30 -8.11
C LYS A 146 -19.15 8.86 -9.46
N LYS A 147 -18.24 9.26 -10.35
CA LYS A 147 -18.59 9.73 -11.70
C LYS A 147 -19.22 8.65 -12.56
N LEU A 148 -18.78 7.41 -12.40
CA LEU A 148 -19.33 6.24 -13.10
C LEU A 148 -20.65 5.74 -12.50
N GLY A 149 -21.10 6.31 -11.39
CA GLY A 149 -22.34 5.90 -10.71
C GLY A 149 -22.23 4.56 -9.99
N LEU A 150 -21.00 4.09 -9.71
CA LEU A 150 -20.75 2.85 -8.96
C LEU A 150 -20.93 3.04 -7.46
N THR A 151 -20.80 4.27 -6.96
CA THR A 151 -21.02 4.66 -5.56
C THR A 151 -21.59 6.07 -5.49
N LYS A 152 -22.27 6.38 -4.40
CA LYS A 152 -22.71 7.73 -4.03
C LYS A 152 -21.96 8.25 -2.79
N GLU A 153 -21.20 7.41 -2.15
CA GLU A 153 -20.50 7.68 -0.91
C GLU A 153 -19.27 8.59 -1.11
N ASP A 154 -18.93 9.35 -0.08
CA ASP A 154 -17.74 10.20 -0.03
C ASP A 154 -16.71 9.71 1.00
N ASP A 155 -17.10 8.87 1.92
CA ASP A 155 -16.22 8.20 2.87
C ASP A 155 -15.48 7.04 2.18
N PRO A 156 -14.14 7.01 2.21
CA PRO A 156 -13.36 5.99 1.50
C PRO A 156 -13.69 4.55 1.91
N GLU A 157 -13.96 4.32 3.18
CA GLU A 157 -14.28 2.98 3.69
C GLU A 157 -15.66 2.52 3.19
N LYS A 158 -16.64 3.43 3.18
CA LYS A 158 -17.97 3.13 2.62
C LYS A 158 -17.89 2.90 1.11
N VAL A 159 -17.08 3.68 0.39
CA VAL A 159 -16.82 3.46 -1.04
C VAL A 159 -16.22 2.07 -1.27
N GLU A 160 -15.24 1.66 -0.46
CA GLU A 160 -14.65 0.32 -0.53
C GLU A 160 -15.73 -0.77 -0.38
N TYR A 161 -16.58 -0.68 0.67
CA TYR A 161 -17.65 -1.65 0.89
C TYR A 161 -18.70 -1.68 -0.24
N GLU A 162 -19.01 -0.54 -0.85
CA GLU A 162 -19.91 -0.50 -2.01
C GLU A 162 -19.28 -1.15 -3.23
N LEU A 163 -18.02 -0.84 -3.53
CA LEU A 163 -17.30 -1.39 -4.68
C LEU A 163 -17.03 -2.90 -4.53
N MET A 164 -16.87 -3.41 -3.32
CA MET A 164 -16.74 -4.86 -3.09
C MET A 164 -18.01 -5.65 -3.38
N LYS A 165 -19.19 -5.01 -3.47
CA LYS A 165 -20.47 -5.65 -3.80
C LYS A 165 -20.76 -5.65 -5.30
N VAL A 166 -19.98 -4.95 -6.07
CA VAL A 166 -20.15 -4.74 -7.50
C VAL A 166 -19.41 -5.80 -8.30
#